data_c2c77f390a963ea85d1be8e9640d8280
#
_entry.id   c2c77f390a963ea85d1be8e9640d8280
#
_cell.length_a   1.000
_cell.length_b   1.000
_cell.length_c   1.000
_cell.angle_alpha   90.00
_cell.angle_beta   90.00
_cell.angle_gamma   90.00
#
_symmetry.space_group_name_H-M   'P 1'
#
loop_
_entity.id
_entity.type
_entity.pdbx_description
1 polymer ?
#
loop_
_entity_poly.entity_id
_entity_poly.type
_entity_poly.pdbx_seq_one_letter_code
_entity_poly.pdbx_strand_id
1 'polypeptide(L)'
;SISRQPWRGLTHGVHVQVARGAPLPLEALAEGAAAGVSEHPELGSADGRIALAIEKLLKRFPQSEPAIVRRLSETIPAGSFVYLGNSLPIREWNQFASDQEFRYGENRGANGIDGQLSTFLGWAGPGHENWAVVGDLTTLYDLGAPWALRHVEAPLRIVVVNNGGGRIFRRLFRNPRFQHE
;
A
#
# COMPACT_ATOMS: atom_id res chain seq x y z
N SER A 1 5.68 18.63 0.72
CA SER A 1 6.02 17.57 1.70
C SER A 1 6.72 18.19 2.89
N ILE A 2 6.52 17.59 4.05
CA ILE A 2 7.13 18.04 5.30
C ILE A 2 8.16 17.00 5.71
N SER A 3 9.40 17.42 5.94
CA SER A 3 10.48 16.54 6.36
C SER A 3 11.35 17.21 7.41
N ARG A 4 11.90 16.42 8.33
CA ARG A 4 12.93 16.89 9.28
C ARG A 4 14.32 16.93 8.68
N GLN A 5 14.49 16.42 7.46
CA GLN A 5 15.75 16.42 6.74
C GLN A 5 15.61 17.23 5.44
N PRO A 6 16.67 17.96 5.02
CA PRO A 6 16.64 18.65 3.75
C PRO A 6 16.54 17.66 2.59
N TRP A 7 15.49 17.77 1.80
CA TRP A 7 15.31 16.98 0.60
C TRP A 7 16.07 17.61 -0.56
N ARG A 8 16.87 16.83 -1.25
CA ARG A 8 17.51 17.21 -2.51
C ARG A 8 16.76 16.54 -3.65
N GLY A 9 16.47 17.27 -4.72
CA GLY A 9 15.94 16.73 -5.96
C GLY A 9 14.42 16.83 -6.16
N LEU A 10 13.76 17.74 -5.47
CA LEU A 10 12.37 18.06 -5.80
C LEU A 10 12.30 18.94 -7.05
N THR A 11 11.35 18.63 -7.93
CA THR A 11 11.08 19.39 -9.14
C THR A 11 10.53 20.78 -8.86
N HIS A 12 10.67 21.71 -9.81
CA HIS A 12 10.19 23.08 -9.70
C HIS A 12 8.72 23.16 -9.29
N GLY A 13 8.41 24.05 -8.37
CA GLY A 13 7.04 24.33 -7.90
C GLY A 13 6.62 23.62 -6.60
N VAL A 14 7.49 22.81 -6.02
CA VAL A 14 7.22 22.19 -4.71
C VAL A 14 7.82 22.99 -3.57
N HIS A 15 6.97 23.52 -2.69
CA HIS A 15 7.42 24.11 -1.43
C HIS A 15 7.75 23.02 -0.42
N VAL A 16 9.01 23.03 0.05
CA VAL A 16 9.46 22.14 1.12
C VAL A 16 9.68 22.95 2.37
N GLN A 17 8.92 22.65 3.41
CA GLN A 17 9.12 23.20 4.71
C GLN A 17 9.83 22.17 5.60
N VAL A 18 10.98 22.53 6.11
CA VAL A 18 11.76 21.70 7.06
C VAL A 18 11.61 22.29 8.44
N ALA A 19 10.99 21.54 9.35
CA ALA A 19 10.87 21.92 10.74
C ALA A 19 11.88 21.12 11.58
N ARG A 20 12.69 21.83 12.37
CA ARG A 20 13.56 21.24 13.39
C ARG A 20 12.92 21.46 14.75
N GLY A 21 12.57 20.39 15.45
CA GLY A 21 12.37 20.41 16.90
C GLY A 21 10.95 20.62 17.42
N ALA A 22 9.93 20.94 16.61
CA ALA A 22 8.55 21.02 17.06
C ALA A 22 7.59 20.31 16.11
N PRO A 23 6.50 19.69 16.60
CA PRO A 23 5.42 19.26 15.71
C PRO A 23 4.87 20.46 14.98
N LEU A 24 4.78 20.40 13.64
CA LEU A 24 4.07 21.41 12.86
C LEU A 24 2.59 21.29 13.15
N PRO A 25 1.90 22.36 13.54
CA PRO A 25 0.45 22.33 13.68
C PRO A 25 -0.15 22.06 12.30
N LEU A 26 -0.87 20.96 12.15
CA LEU A 26 -1.55 20.59 10.89
C LEU A 26 -2.57 21.66 10.48
N GLU A 27 -3.13 22.40 11.45
CA GLU A 27 -4.06 23.50 11.24
C GLU A 27 -3.45 24.66 10.42
N ALA A 28 -2.16 24.99 10.68
CA ALA A 28 -1.46 26.02 9.92
C ALA A 28 -1.18 25.63 8.45
N LEU A 29 -1.21 24.32 8.15
CA LEU A 29 -1.12 23.81 6.77
C LEU A 29 -2.47 23.83 6.06
N ALA A 30 -3.56 23.62 6.80
CA ALA A 30 -4.93 23.66 6.26
C ALA A 30 -5.31 25.08 5.84
N GLU A 31 -4.94 26.11 6.60
CA GLU A 31 -5.22 27.51 6.26
C GLU A 31 -4.51 27.97 4.98
N GLY A 32 -3.30 27.47 4.70
CA GLY A 32 -2.57 27.75 3.47
C GLY A 32 -3.04 26.94 2.24
N ALA A 33 -3.66 25.79 2.47
CA ALA A 33 -4.13 24.89 1.40
C ALA A 33 -5.52 25.28 0.85
N ALA A 34 -6.29 26.05 1.61
CA ALA A 34 -7.65 26.43 1.20
C ALA A 34 -7.73 27.44 0.03
N ALA A 35 -6.63 28.08 -0.32
CA ALA A 35 -6.61 29.16 -1.31
C ALA A 35 -6.20 28.72 -2.73
N GLY A 36 -6.60 27.54 -3.20
CA GLY A 36 -6.21 27.14 -4.55
C GLY A 36 -6.63 25.77 -5.03
N VAL A 37 -7.60 25.12 -4.45
CA VAL A 37 -8.18 23.91 -5.03
C VAL A 37 -9.06 24.35 -6.21
N SER A 38 -8.50 24.38 -7.43
CA SER A 38 -9.31 24.45 -8.63
C SER A 38 -10.04 23.13 -8.78
N GLU A 39 -11.36 23.15 -8.65
CA GLU A 39 -12.18 22.02 -9.02
C GLU A 39 -12.01 21.77 -10.54
N HIS A 40 -11.54 20.58 -10.87
CA HIS A 40 -11.49 20.11 -12.25
C HIS A 40 -12.62 19.09 -12.47
N PRO A 41 -13.83 19.53 -12.83
CA PRO A 41 -15.01 18.67 -12.97
C PRO A 41 -14.80 17.55 -14.01
N GLU A 42 -13.98 17.80 -15.02
CA GLU A 42 -13.60 16.79 -16.02
C GLU A 42 -12.78 15.64 -15.40
N LEU A 43 -11.93 15.90 -14.40
CA LEU A 43 -11.18 14.85 -13.70
C LEU A 43 -12.11 13.98 -12.85
N GLY A 44 -13.05 14.58 -12.10
CA GLY A 44 -14.05 13.85 -11.32
C GLY A 44 -14.93 12.97 -12.22
N SER A 45 -15.35 13.48 -13.38
CA SER A 45 -16.15 12.68 -14.34
C SER A 45 -15.34 11.55 -14.98
N ALA A 46 -14.05 11.76 -15.22
CA ALA A 46 -13.15 10.73 -15.73
C ALA A 46 -12.92 9.63 -14.69
N ASP A 47 -12.71 10.02 -13.43
CA ASP A 47 -12.52 9.11 -12.32
C ASP A 47 -13.74 8.20 -12.11
N GLY A 48 -14.94 8.76 -12.11
CA GLY A 48 -16.18 8.01 -12.04
C GLY A 48 -16.35 6.98 -13.17
N ARG A 49 -15.96 7.32 -14.41
CA ARG A 49 -15.98 6.38 -15.54
C ARG A 49 -14.96 5.26 -15.35
N ILE A 50 -13.78 5.57 -14.85
CA ILE A 50 -12.73 4.59 -14.57
C ILE A 50 -13.19 3.65 -13.46
N ALA A 51 -13.75 4.14 -12.38
CA ALA A 51 -14.29 3.34 -11.29
C ALA A 51 -15.35 2.33 -11.79
N LEU A 52 -16.29 2.78 -12.60
CA LEU A 52 -17.30 1.90 -13.21
C LEU A 52 -16.68 0.82 -14.15
N ALA A 53 -15.65 1.19 -14.90
CA ALA A 53 -14.94 0.23 -15.75
C ALA A 53 -14.19 -0.82 -14.93
N ILE A 54 -13.54 -0.41 -13.84
CA ILE A 54 -12.88 -1.30 -12.89
C ILE A 54 -13.89 -2.29 -12.31
N GLU A 55 -15.03 -1.83 -11.80
CA GLU A 55 -16.07 -2.70 -11.25
C GLU A 55 -16.55 -3.76 -12.24
N LYS A 56 -16.73 -3.39 -13.52
CA LYS A 56 -17.08 -4.34 -14.59
C LYS A 56 -15.98 -5.39 -14.83
N LEU A 57 -14.72 -4.97 -14.80
CA LEU A 57 -13.56 -5.86 -14.98
C LEU A 57 -13.41 -6.83 -13.81
N LEU A 58 -13.54 -6.36 -12.57
CA LEU A 58 -13.48 -7.21 -11.37
C LEU A 58 -14.56 -8.29 -11.40
N LYS A 59 -15.79 -7.95 -11.80
CA LYS A 59 -16.89 -8.91 -11.97
C LYS A 59 -16.63 -9.89 -13.10
N ARG A 60 -16.06 -9.44 -14.21
CA ARG A 60 -15.73 -10.28 -15.37
C ARG A 60 -14.59 -11.26 -15.09
N PHE A 61 -13.63 -10.87 -14.27
CA PHE A 61 -12.44 -11.64 -13.96
C PHE A 61 -12.28 -11.87 -12.44
N PRO A 62 -13.19 -12.65 -11.81
CA PRO A 62 -13.25 -12.79 -10.36
C PRO A 62 -12.05 -13.53 -9.75
N GLN A 63 -11.23 -14.18 -10.57
CA GLN A 63 -10.00 -14.88 -10.14
C GLN A 63 -8.73 -14.03 -10.35
N SER A 64 -8.87 -12.80 -10.86
CA SER A 64 -7.72 -11.90 -10.99
C SER A 64 -7.23 -11.40 -9.63
N GLU A 65 -5.93 -11.09 -9.51
CA GLU A 65 -5.37 -10.50 -8.28
C GLU A 65 -6.14 -9.25 -7.82
N PRO A 66 -6.49 -8.29 -8.71
CA PRO A 66 -7.32 -7.15 -8.32
C PRO A 66 -8.68 -7.54 -7.71
N ALA A 67 -9.35 -8.54 -8.26
CA ALA A 67 -10.64 -9.00 -7.73
C ALA A 67 -10.48 -9.72 -6.38
N ILE A 68 -9.37 -10.42 -6.18
CA ILE A 68 -9.02 -11.05 -4.90
C ILE A 68 -8.74 -9.96 -3.86
N VAL A 69 -7.98 -8.93 -4.20
CA VAL A 69 -7.68 -7.78 -3.32
C VAL A 69 -8.98 -7.08 -2.89
N ARG A 70 -9.90 -6.81 -3.83
CA ARG A 70 -11.21 -6.23 -3.52
C ARG A 70 -11.95 -7.07 -2.48
N ARG A 71 -12.12 -8.35 -2.73
CA ARG A 71 -12.83 -9.25 -1.80
C ARG A 71 -12.12 -9.39 -0.46
N LEU A 72 -10.79 -9.42 -0.47
CA LEU A 72 -10.01 -9.46 0.77
C LEU A 72 -10.26 -8.23 1.62
N SER A 73 -10.21 -7.04 1.01
CA SER A 73 -10.49 -5.78 1.73
C SER A 73 -11.92 -5.71 2.27
N GLU A 74 -12.89 -6.31 1.61
CA GLU A 74 -14.27 -6.43 2.08
C GLU A 74 -14.43 -7.46 3.22
N THR A 75 -13.52 -8.42 3.32
CA THR A 75 -13.55 -9.49 4.32
C THR A 75 -12.86 -9.12 5.62
N ILE A 76 -11.83 -8.28 5.55
CA ILE A 76 -11.09 -7.82 6.72
C ILE A 76 -12.01 -6.92 7.57
N PRO A 77 -12.15 -7.17 8.88
CA PRO A 77 -12.97 -6.34 9.74
C PRO A 77 -12.46 -4.89 9.80
N ALA A 78 -13.38 -3.92 9.77
CA ALA A 78 -13.04 -2.52 9.97
C ALA A 78 -12.29 -2.30 11.28
N GLY A 79 -11.36 -1.34 11.30
CA GLY A 79 -10.50 -1.07 12.45
C GLY A 79 -9.31 -2.03 12.62
N SER A 80 -9.19 -3.07 11.76
CA SER A 80 -8.02 -3.95 11.74
C SER A 80 -6.75 -3.17 11.39
N PHE A 81 -5.60 -3.68 11.85
CA PHE A 81 -4.30 -3.28 11.32
C PHE A 81 -3.98 -4.09 10.06
N VAL A 82 -3.71 -3.41 8.96
CA VAL A 82 -3.40 -4.01 7.67
C VAL A 82 -2.00 -3.58 7.22
N TYR A 83 -1.07 -4.53 7.22
CA TYR A 83 0.27 -4.34 6.70
C TYR A 83 0.31 -4.69 5.21
N LEU A 84 0.74 -3.76 4.38
CA LEU A 84 0.79 -3.92 2.93
C LEU A 84 2.23 -4.11 2.46
N GLY A 85 2.50 -5.27 1.89
CA GLY A 85 3.79 -5.60 1.31
C GLY A 85 4.11 -4.78 0.06
N ASN A 86 5.39 -4.44 -0.09
CA ASN A 86 5.90 -3.76 -1.28
C ASN A 86 5.61 -4.55 -2.57
N SER A 87 5.91 -3.95 -3.72
CA SER A 87 5.68 -4.51 -5.05
C SER A 87 4.22 -4.41 -5.50
N LEU A 88 3.58 -5.49 -5.94
CA LEU A 88 2.19 -5.49 -6.41
C LEU A 88 1.16 -5.32 -5.29
N PRO A 89 1.28 -5.99 -4.13
CA PRO A 89 0.23 -5.95 -3.12
C PRO A 89 -0.22 -4.54 -2.72
N ILE A 90 0.71 -3.66 -2.37
CA ILE A 90 0.35 -2.28 -1.99
C ILE A 90 -0.23 -1.47 -3.15
N ARG A 91 0.23 -1.71 -4.39
CA ARG A 91 -0.30 -1.02 -5.57
C ARG A 91 -1.70 -1.47 -5.92
N GLU A 92 -1.95 -2.76 -5.84
CA GLU A 92 -3.27 -3.33 -6.10
C GLU A 92 -4.26 -2.96 -4.99
N TRP A 93 -3.80 -2.93 -3.75
CA TRP A 93 -4.61 -2.43 -2.65
C TRP A 93 -5.05 -0.98 -2.87
N ASN A 94 -4.12 -0.10 -3.20
CA ASN A 94 -4.41 1.31 -3.46
C ASN A 94 -5.39 1.55 -4.62
N GLN A 95 -5.44 0.63 -5.59
CA GLN A 95 -6.30 0.77 -6.78
C GLN A 95 -7.64 0.05 -6.66
N PHE A 96 -7.70 -1.03 -5.91
CA PHE A 96 -8.82 -1.97 -5.99
C PHE A 96 -9.46 -2.32 -4.65
N ALA A 97 -8.83 -2.01 -3.51
CA ALA A 97 -9.45 -2.24 -2.21
C ALA A 97 -10.76 -1.46 -2.07
N SER A 98 -11.67 -1.99 -1.25
CA SER A 98 -12.89 -1.27 -0.86
C SER A 98 -12.55 -0.11 0.07
N ASP A 99 -13.43 0.86 0.11
CA ASP A 99 -13.30 2.04 0.97
C ASP A 99 -13.71 1.69 2.42
N GLN A 100 -12.77 1.09 3.15
CA GLN A 100 -12.95 0.72 4.56
C GLN A 100 -11.87 1.36 5.44
N GLU A 101 -12.23 1.66 6.67
CA GLU A 101 -11.31 2.25 7.64
C GLU A 101 -10.41 1.19 8.25
N PHE A 102 -9.15 1.18 7.83
CA PHE A 102 -8.09 0.36 8.39
C PHE A 102 -6.98 1.21 8.99
N ARG A 103 -6.22 0.62 9.91
CA ARG A 103 -4.91 1.14 10.30
C ARG A 103 -3.88 0.51 9.37
N TYR A 104 -3.09 1.31 8.69
CA TYR A 104 -2.12 0.81 7.72
C TYR A 104 -0.70 0.83 8.24
N GLY A 105 0.08 -0.19 7.81
CA GLY A 105 1.52 -0.25 7.96
C GLY A 105 2.19 -0.68 6.67
N GLU A 106 3.41 -0.17 6.42
CA GLU A 106 4.15 -0.45 5.20
C GLU A 106 5.64 -0.09 5.35
N ASN A 107 6.51 -0.81 4.67
CA ASN A 107 7.93 -0.44 4.56
C ASN A 107 8.14 0.39 3.30
N ARG A 108 7.85 1.71 3.37
CA ARG A 108 8.09 2.65 2.26
C ARG A 108 9.31 3.52 2.58
N GLY A 109 10.13 3.76 1.55
CA GLY A 109 11.38 4.50 1.69
C GLY A 109 12.52 3.80 0.98
N ALA A 110 12.78 2.53 1.28
CA ALA A 110 13.55 1.63 0.44
C ALA A 110 12.59 0.70 -0.32
N ASN A 111 12.92 0.36 -1.58
CA ASN A 111 12.06 -0.46 -2.42
C ASN A 111 12.33 -1.98 -2.26
N GLY A 112 12.92 -2.40 -1.14
CA GLY A 112 13.17 -3.81 -0.82
C GLY A 112 11.89 -4.60 -0.56
N ILE A 113 12.01 -5.92 -0.62
CA ILE A 113 10.95 -6.87 -0.27
C ILE A 113 11.34 -7.77 0.91
N ASP A 114 12.54 -7.62 1.41
CA ASP A 114 13.09 -8.30 2.58
C ASP A 114 12.60 -7.67 3.89
N GLY A 115 12.57 -8.44 4.98
CA GLY A 115 12.25 -7.99 6.33
C GLY A 115 10.81 -7.49 6.55
N GLN A 116 9.91 -7.70 5.62
CA GLN A 116 8.56 -7.15 5.70
C GLN A 116 7.66 -7.92 6.64
N LEU A 117 7.76 -9.24 6.67
CA LEU A 117 7.04 -10.05 7.65
C LEU A 117 7.57 -9.81 9.06
N SER A 118 8.87 -9.67 9.22
CA SER A 118 9.49 -9.30 10.50
C SER A 118 8.98 -7.95 11.01
N THR A 119 8.86 -6.96 10.12
CA THR A 119 8.28 -5.65 10.45
C THR A 119 6.81 -5.78 10.86
N PHE A 120 6.01 -6.52 10.09
CA PHE A 120 4.62 -6.78 10.44
C PHE A 120 4.47 -7.40 11.82
N LEU A 121 5.27 -8.42 12.13
CA LEU A 121 5.23 -9.08 13.45
C LEU A 121 5.62 -8.14 14.58
N GLY A 122 6.57 -7.20 14.34
CA GLY A 122 6.96 -6.19 15.31
C GLY A 122 5.92 -5.09 15.53
N TRP A 123 5.00 -4.89 14.60
CA TRP A 123 3.92 -3.89 14.70
C TRP A 123 2.60 -4.48 15.16
N ALA A 124 2.42 -5.79 15.01
CA ALA A 124 1.21 -6.46 15.43
C ALA A 124 0.98 -6.32 16.94
N GLY A 125 -0.23 -5.97 17.33
CA GLY A 125 -0.59 -5.70 18.71
C GLY A 125 -1.94 -6.28 19.10
N PRO A 126 -2.22 -6.36 20.41
CA PRO A 126 -3.49 -6.85 20.92
C PRO A 126 -4.64 -5.85 20.67
N GLY A 127 -5.86 -6.31 20.86
CA GLY A 127 -7.08 -5.48 20.83
C GLY A 127 -7.66 -5.23 19.44
N HIS A 128 -7.03 -5.71 18.39
CA HIS A 128 -7.53 -5.67 17.00
C HIS A 128 -6.97 -6.83 16.20
N GLU A 129 -7.56 -7.11 15.05
CA GLU A 129 -6.99 -8.07 14.12
C GLU A 129 -5.81 -7.46 13.37
N ASN A 130 -4.81 -8.29 13.12
CA ASN A 130 -3.59 -7.91 12.42
C ASN A 130 -3.47 -8.74 11.15
N TRP A 131 -3.45 -8.08 10.01
CA TRP A 131 -3.40 -8.69 8.69
C TRP A 131 -2.15 -8.22 7.95
N ALA A 132 -1.41 -9.15 7.35
CA ALA A 132 -0.39 -8.83 6.36
C ALA A 132 -0.85 -9.32 4.99
N VAL A 133 -0.71 -8.48 3.97
CA VAL A 133 -0.93 -8.85 2.56
C VAL A 133 0.39 -8.67 1.83
N VAL A 134 1.04 -9.78 1.50
CA VAL A 134 2.40 -9.82 0.96
C VAL A 134 2.48 -10.70 -0.28
N GLY A 135 3.48 -10.48 -1.12
CA GLY A 135 3.76 -11.35 -2.26
C GLY A 135 4.54 -12.61 -1.87
N ASP A 136 4.55 -13.58 -2.76
CA ASP A 136 5.28 -14.83 -2.62
C ASP A 136 6.80 -14.63 -2.44
N LEU A 137 7.43 -13.79 -3.28
CA LEU A 137 8.86 -13.50 -3.14
C LEU A 137 9.16 -12.76 -1.82
N THR A 138 8.32 -11.81 -1.41
CA THR A 138 8.44 -11.13 -0.11
C THR A 138 8.47 -12.14 1.03
N THR A 139 7.59 -13.13 0.97
CA THR A 139 7.52 -14.21 1.97
C THR A 139 8.79 -15.06 1.96
N LEU A 140 9.29 -15.43 0.78
CA LEU A 140 10.52 -16.22 0.65
C LEU A 140 11.76 -15.46 1.16
N TYR A 141 11.83 -14.15 0.95
CA TYR A 141 12.95 -13.32 1.43
C TYR A 141 12.95 -13.13 2.95
N ASP A 142 11.87 -13.45 3.65
CA ASP A 142 11.75 -13.29 5.10
C ASP A 142 11.25 -14.56 5.80
N LEU A 143 11.71 -15.74 5.34
CA LEU A 143 11.35 -17.04 5.90
C LEU A 143 11.75 -17.21 7.37
N GLY A 144 12.67 -16.40 7.86
CA GLY A 144 13.04 -16.38 9.27
C GLY A 144 12.01 -15.71 10.19
N ALA A 145 11.15 -14.85 9.65
CA ALA A 145 10.19 -14.10 10.45
C ALA A 145 9.30 -14.96 11.36
N PRO A 146 8.79 -16.15 10.95
CA PRO A 146 7.97 -16.99 11.81
C PRO A 146 8.60 -17.38 13.14
N TRP A 147 9.92 -17.34 13.29
CA TRP A 147 10.57 -17.60 14.58
C TRP A 147 10.18 -16.57 15.65
N ALA A 148 9.78 -15.36 15.25
CA ALA A 148 9.32 -14.31 16.16
C ALA A 148 7.90 -14.55 16.69
N LEU A 149 7.10 -15.44 16.07
CA LEU A 149 5.70 -15.69 16.45
C LEU A 149 5.52 -16.05 17.93
N ARG A 150 6.47 -16.74 18.51
CA ARG A 150 6.46 -17.09 19.95
C ARG A 150 6.48 -15.89 20.90
N HIS A 151 6.77 -14.71 20.37
CA HIS A 151 6.85 -13.45 21.14
C HIS A 151 5.70 -12.49 20.80
N VAL A 152 4.78 -12.90 19.93
CA VAL A 152 3.67 -12.05 19.50
C VAL A 152 2.36 -12.58 20.08
N GLU A 153 1.83 -11.84 21.04
CA GLU A 153 0.54 -12.14 21.67
C GLU A 153 -0.59 -11.33 21.01
N ALA A 154 -0.85 -11.60 19.74
CA ALA A 154 -1.88 -10.90 18.97
C ALA A 154 -2.51 -11.85 17.93
N PRO A 155 -3.79 -11.66 17.56
CA PRO A 155 -4.37 -12.39 16.44
C PRO A 155 -3.68 -11.94 15.13
N LEU A 156 -3.09 -12.90 14.42
CA LEU A 156 -2.33 -12.65 13.19
C LEU A 156 -2.93 -13.41 12.02
N ARG A 157 -3.01 -12.74 10.88
CA ARG A 157 -3.31 -13.36 9.58
C ARG A 157 -2.32 -12.87 8.53
N ILE A 158 -1.69 -13.80 7.84
CA ILE A 158 -0.75 -13.49 6.75
C ILE A 158 -1.34 -14.05 5.46
N VAL A 159 -1.68 -13.17 4.54
CA VAL A 159 -2.17 -13.49 3.22
C VAL A 159 -1.02 -13.38 2.24
N VAL A 160 -0.63 -14.50 1.65
CA VAL A 160 0.41 -14.55 0.64
C VAL A 160 -0.23 -14.61 -0.74
N VAL A 161 -0.05 -13.55 -1.52
CA VAL A 161 -0.47 -13.52 -2.93
C VAL A 161 0.60 -14.22 -3.75
N ASN A 162 0.35 -15.48 -4.09
CA ASN A 162 1.26 -16.28 -4.89
C ASN A 162 0.87 -16.20 -6.37
N ASN A 163 1.59 -15.41 -7.13
CA ASN A 163 1.40 -15.24 -8.56
C ASN A 163 2.56 -15.83 -9.40
N GLY A 164 3.46 -16.60 -8.79
CA GLY A 164 4.64 -17.17 -9.42
C GLY A 164 5.83 -16.23 -9.50
N GLY A 165 5.84 -15.18 -8.66
CA GLY A 165 6.98 -14.27 -8.49
C GLY A 165 7.19 -13.25 -9.60
N GLY A 166 7.79 -12.12 -9.26
CA GLY A 166 8.31 -11.12 -10.23
C GLY A 166 7.31 -10.47 -11.19
N ARG A 167 6.01 -10.67 -11.03
CA ARG A 167 4.97 -10.23 -11.97
C ARG A 167 4.90 -8.72 -12.19
N ILE A 168 5.39 -7.91 -11.26
CA ILE A 168 5.50 -6.47 -11.44
C ILE A 168 6.34 -6.10 -12.66
N PHE A 169 7.39 -6.87 -12.96
CA PHE A 169 8.28 -6.61 -14.09
C PHE A 169 7.62 -6.87 -15.45
N ARG A 170 6.64 -7.78 -15.54
CA ARG A 170 5.86 -8.00 -16.76
C ARG A 170 5.05 -6.78 -17.17
N ARG A 171 4.67 -5.92 -16.24
CA ARG A 171 3.96 -4.66 -16.51
C ARG A 171 4.93 -3.56 -16.99
N LEU A 172 6.19 -3.61 -16.54
CA LEU A 172 7.22 -2.61 -16.86
C LEU A 172 7.92 -2.91 -18.18
N PHE A 173 8.21 -4.18 -18.45
CA PHE A 173 8.94 -4.61 -19.63
C PHE A 173 8.01 -5.23 -20.66
N ARG A 174 7.49 -4.41 -21.58
CA ARG A 174 6.64 -4.87 -22.68
C ARG A 174 7.40 -5.59 -23.79
N ASN A 175 8.74 -5.56 -23.76
CA ASN A 175 9.56 -6.25 -24.77
C ASN A 175 9.55 -7.76 -24.51
N PRO A 176 9.10 -8.59 -25.48
CA PRO A 176 9.03 -10.05 -25.33
C PRO A 176 10.35 -10.70 -24.94
N ARG A 177 11.50 -10.08 -25.27
CA ARG A 177 12.83 -10.58 -24.91
C ARG A 177 13.08 -10.65 -23.40
N PHE A 178 12.34 -9.87 -22.59
CA PHE A 178 12.45 -9.84 -21.13
C PHE A 178 11.32 -10.61 -20.43
N GLN A 179 10.50 -11.34 -21.17
CA GLN A 179 9.35 -12.08 -20.61
C GLN A 179 9.61 -13.59 -20.44
N HIS A 180 10.78 -14.06 -20.82
CA HIS A 180 11.10 -15.49 -20.90
C HIS A 180 12.12 -15.99 -19.88
N GLU A 181 12.48 -15.16 -18.87
CA GLU A 181 13.34 -15.60 -17.76
C GLU A 181 12.55 -15.71 -16.45
#